data_f56bfe38e4f990177b6b6cf51487d097
#
_entry.id   f56bfe38e4f990177b6b6cf51487d097
#
_cell.length_a   1.000
_cell.length_b   1.000
_cell.length_c   1.000
_cell.angle_alpha   90.00
_cell.angle_beta   90.00
_cell.angle_gamma   90.00
#
_symmetry.space_group_name_H-M   'P 1'
#
loop_
_entity.id
_entity.type
_entity.pdbx_description
1 polymer ?
#
loop_
_entity_poly.entity_id
_entity_poly.type
_entity_poly.pdbx_seq_one_letter_code
_entity_poly.pdbx_strand_id
1 'polypeptide(L)'
;MSAASNIHSLLARLLPERIVPVPARPGQRHRLFAGIGMPSQQALSGERFGLTDRLDEAVDLQAVYHDLCRRALLGNVGALNDLGWIWLNGKYWRGDTVLAGHLLRMAALQGNAAAWFNLGQQHYFGKGVEVSYTNAAEYYRHAFERGMVHAAAALGDLYEEEVCEGDQVWQVDLLEAYQWFLRGAQRGETRCRFEVGYRLLHGLYVEADTKAGLYWLELAAATGVMQAAEELAVHFSSCDAARYLGWRDQAIQMGSTLALTMKLEDQIQP
;
A
#
# COMPACT_ATOMS: atom_id res chain seq x y z
N MET A 1 10.39 15.44 35.20
CA MET A 1 10.76 15.52 33.77
C MET A 1 9.62 14.96 32.96
N SER A 2 9.05 15.69 31.98
CA SER A 2 7.89 15.23 31.23
C SER A 2 8.27 14.09 30.27
N ALA A 3 7.31 13.22 29.90
CA ALA A 3 7.52 12.14 28.93
C ALA A 3 8.07 12.67 27.60
N ALA A 4 7.70 13.88 27.18
CA ALA A 4 8.20 14.54 25.98
C ALA A 4 9.71 14.86 26.06
N SER A 5 10.23 15.23 27.24
CA SER A 5 11.68 15.48 27.43
C SER A 5 12.50 14.18 27.30
N ASN A 6 11.93 13.05 27.72
CA ASN A 6 12.58 11.74 27.59
C ASN A 6 12.65 11.26 26.13
N ILE A 7 11.58 11.45 25.35
CA ILE A 7 11.54 11.07 23.93
C ILE A 7 12.55 11.87 23.11
N HIS A 8 12.62 13.19 23.34
CA HIS A 8 13.57 14.05 22.65
C HIS A 8 15.03 13.64 22.92
N SER A 9 15.38 13.38 24.18
CA SER A 9 16.75 12.96 24.54
C SER A 9 17.10 11.58 23.98
N LEU A 10 16.14 10.67 23.91
CA LEU A 10 16.29 9.35 23.29
C LEU A 10 16.52 9.47 21.77
N LEU A 11 15.72 10.26 21.08
CA LEU A 11 15.86 10.50 19.64
C LEU A 11 17.21 11.12 19.29
N ALA A 12 17.63 12.14 20.04
CA ALA A 12 18.91 12.80 19.81
C ALA A 12 20.11 11.84 19.95
N ARG A 13 19.98 10.76 20.72
CA ARG A 13 21.01 9.73 20.88
C ARG A 13 20.93 8.62 19.84
N LEU A 14 19.74 8.35 19.28
CA LEU A 14 19.51 7.29 18.31
C LEU A 14 19.84 7.72 16.88
N LEU A 15 19.56 8.98 16.53
CA LEU A 15 19.75 9.47 15.17
C LEU A 15 21.23 9.72 14.88
N PRO A 16 21.82 9.06 13.87
CA PRO A 16 23.22 9.31 13.51
C PRO A 16 23.38 10.72 12.93
N GLU A 17 24.52 11.36 13.16
CA GLU A 17 24.82 12.68 12.62
C GLU A 17 24.94 12.69 11.10
N ARG A 18 25.39 11.57 10.51
CA ARG A 18 25.62 11.43 9.07
C ARG A 18 24.98 10.18 8.52
N ILE A 19 24.44 10.29 7.33
CA ILE A 19 23.98 9.16 6.53
C ILE A 19 25.09 8.71 5.57
N VAL A 20 25.03 7.45 5.16
CA VAL A 20 25.85 6.91 4.07
C VAL A 20 24.97 6.76 2.84
N PRO A 21 25.01 7.68 1.88
CA PRO A 21 24.16 7.62 0.68
C PRO A 21 24.38 6.33 -0.10
N VAL A 22 23.32 5.77 -0.64
CA VAL A 22 23.39 4.67 -1.60
C VAL A 22 23.56 5.27 -2.99
N PRO A 23 24.54 4.85 -3.79
CA PRO A 23 24.72 5.35 -5.16
C PRO A 23 23.47 5.09 -5.98
N ALA A 24 22.97 6.15 -6.65
CA ALA A 24 21.87 6.01 -7.60
C ALA A 24 22.29 5.06 -8.73
N ARG A 25 21.54 3.99 -8.94
CA ARG A 25 21.78 3.09 -10.09
C ARG A 25 21.26 3.79 -11.35
N PRO A 26 22.08 3.95 -12.41
CA PRO A 26 21.65 4.59 -13.65
C PRO A 26 20.44 3.85 -14.24
N GLY A 27 19.35 4.56 -14.51
CA GLY A 27 18.17 4.05 -15.20
C GLY A 27 17.11 3.35 -14.34
N GLN A 28 17.31 3.18 -13.04
CA GLN A 28 16.24 2.76 -12.13
C GLN A 28 15.48 3.98 -11.60
N ARG A 29 14.43 4.39 -12.32
CA ARG A 29 13.27 4.96 -11.61
C ARG A 29 12.78 3.84 -10.71
N HIS A 30 13.06 3.93 -9.43
CA HIS A 30 12.78 2.85 -8.50
C HIS A 30 11.27 2.65 -8.40
N ARG A 31 10.75 1.64 -9.10
CA ARG A 31 9.44 1.06 -8.77
C ARG A 31 9.61 0.44 -7.39
N LEU A 32 9.34 1.22 -6.36
CA LEU A 32 9.12 0.69 -5.03
C LEU A 32 7.85 -0.14 -5.11
N PHE A 33 8.01 -1.44 -4.91
CA PHE A 33 6.92 -2.41 -4.76
C PHE A 33 5.74 -2.18 -5.70
N ALA A 34 5.86 -2.68 -6.94
CA ALA A 34 4.76 -2.80 -7.89
C ALA A 34 3.84 -3.97 -7.49
N GLY A 35 3.38 -4.04 -6.26
CA GLY A 35 2.50 -5.07 -5.78
C GLY A 35 1.44 -4.52 -4.83
N ILE A 36 1.78 -3.54 -4.04
CA ILE A 36 0.83 -2.90 -3.13
C ILE A 36 0.96 -1.41 -3.41
N GLY A 37 -0.05 -0.84 -4.10
CA GLY A 37 -0.09 0.59 -4.36
C GLY A 37 -0.05 1.34 -3.04
N MET A 38 1.13 1.81 -2.65
CA MET A 38 1.22 2.76 -1.54
C MET A 38 0.41 3.99 -1.95
N PRO A 39 -0.59 4.41 -1.17
CA PRO A 39 -1.20 5.70 -1.42
C PRO A 39 -0.06 6.72 -1.44
N SER A 40 -0.03 7.57 -2.47
CA SER A 40 0.91 8.68 -2.48
C SER A 40 0.76 9.39 -1.14
N GLN A 41 1.84 9.61 -0.42
CA GLN A 41 1.81 10.29 0.88
C GLN A 41 1.16 11.69 0.81
N GLN A 42 0.86 12.19 -0.41
CA GLN A 42 0.04 13.36 -0.68
C GLN A 42 -1.32 13.37 0.03
N ALA A 43 -1.93 12.19 0.25
CA ALA A 43 -3.22 12.11 0.93
C ALA A 43 -3.12 12.36 2.45
N LEU A 44 -1.94 12.23 3.04
CA LEU A 44 -1.74 12.29 4.48
C LEU A 44 -1.04 13.57 4.97
N SER A 45 -0.31 14.31 4.12
CA SER A 45 0.50 15.46 4.56
C SER A 45 0.04 16.82 4.04
N GLY A 46 -0.83 16.86 3.04
CA GLY A 46 -1.22 18.14 2.39
C GLY A 46 -0.05 18.87 1.70
N GLU A 47 1.14 18.29 1.67
CA GLU A 47 2.31 18.83 0.99
C GLU A 47 2.26 18.48 -0.50
N ARG A 48 2.58 19.43 -1.37
CA ARG A 48 2.52 19.31 -2.84
C ARG A 48 3.47 18.27 -3.43
N PHE A 49 4.45 17.80 -2.65
CA PHE A 49 5.44 16.80 -3.08
C PHE A 49 5.54 15.72 -2.01
N GLY A 50 5.37 14.46 -2.41
CA GLY A 50 5.58 13.31 -1.55
C GLY A 50 7.04 13.22 -1.06
N LEU A 51 7.28 12.49 0.02
CA LEU A 51 8.64 12.28 0.54
C LEU A 51 9.57 11.69 -0.53
N THR A 52 9.08 10.74 -1.32
CA THR A 52 9.83 10.09 -2.41
C THR A 52 10.26 11.07 -3.49
N ASP A 53 9.38 12.00 -3.89
CA ASP A 53 9.70 13.01 -4.89
C ASP A 53 10.80 13.95 -4.37
N ARG A 54 10.69 14.39 -3.13
CA ARG A 54 11.71 15.21 -2.46
C ARG A 54 13.06 14.50 -2.38
N LEU A 55 13.09 13.20 -2.14
CA LEU A 55 14.31 12.41 -2.05
C LEU A 55 14.89 12.07 -3.43
N ASP A 56 14.03 11.79 -4.42
CA ASP A 56 14.46 11.50 -5.80
C ASP A 56 15.01 12.74 -6.51
N GLU A 57 14.55 13.95 -6.15
CA GLU A 57 15.01 15.23 -6.69
C GLU A 57 16.10 15.90 -5.83
N ALA A 58 16.42 15.36 -4.65
CA ALA A 58 17.36 15.97 -3.72
C ALA A 58 18.79 15.98 -4.28
N VAL A 59 19.36 17.16 -4.39
CA VAL A 59 20.79 17.38 -4.69
C VAL A 59 21.65 17.01 -3.47
N ASP A 60 21.13 17.23 -2.25
CA ASP A 60 21.79 16.94 -0.99
C ASP A 60 20.87 16.12 -0.06
N LEU A 61 21.04 14.80 -0.07
CA LEU A 61 20.32 13.88 0.81
C LEU A 61 20.60 14.12 2.30
N GLN A 62 21.82 14.60 2.64
CA GLN A 62 22.16 14.91 4.02
C GLN A 62 21.34 16.09 4.56
N ALA A 63 21.08 17.09 3.72
CA ALA A 63 20.22 18.22 4.10
C ALA A 63 18.76 17.78 4.33
N VAL A 64 18.24 16.90 3.47
CA VAL A 64 16.89 16.33 3.65
C VAL A 64 16.82 15.51 4.95
N TYR A 65 17.84 14.69 5.21
CA TYR A 65 17.93 13.93 6.45
C TYR A 65 17.94 14.83 7.68
N HIS A 66 18.76 15.90 7.69
CA HIS A 66 18.81 16.83 8.80
C HIS A 66 17.48 17.56 9.02
N ASP A 67 16.76 17.93 7.95
CA ASP A 67 15.42 18.51 8.08
C ASP A 67 14.43 17.54 8.73
N LEU A 68 14.42 16.28 8.29
CA LEU A 68 13.59 15.24 8.90
C LEU A 68 13.93 15.02 10.38
N CYS A 69 15.23 14.95 10.72
CA CYS A 69 15.67 14.82 12.11
C CYS A 69 15.22 16.01 12.96
N ARG A 70 15.40 17.23 12.46
CA ARG A 70 14.95 18.46 13.15
C ARG A 70 13.43 18.43 13.39
N ARG A 71 12.65 18.07 12.39
CA ARG A 71 11.18 17.96 12.50
C ARG A 71 10.77 16.88 13.50
N ALA A 72 11.42 15.72 13.47
CA ALA A 72 11.18 14.63 14.42
C ALA A 72 11.50 15.03 15.86
N LEU A 73 12.63 15.73 16.07
CA LEU A 73 13.02 16.28 17.38
C LEU A 73 12.04 17.36 17.88
N LEU A 74 11.37 18.08 16.99
CA LEU A 74 10.31 19.03 17.33
C LEU A 74 8.94 18.35 17.56
N GLY A 75 8.88 17.01 17.56
CA GLY A 75 7.67 16.24 17.84
C GLY A 75 6.80 15.96 16.61
N ASN A 76 7.31 16.19 15.39
CA ASN A 76 6.57 15.84 14.18
C ASN A 76 6.56 14.32 13.98
N VAL A 77 5.40 13.71 14.25
CA VAL A 77 5.21 12.26 14.19
C VAL A 77 5.32 11.72 12.76
N GLY A 78 4.92 12.51 11.76
CA GLY A 78 5.10 12.16 10.34
C GLY A 78 6.59 12.04 9.99
N ALA A 79 7.43 12.97 10.44
CA ALA A 79 8.87 12.89 10.22
C ALA A 79 9.53 11.68 10.90
N LEU A 80 9.01 11.25 12.06
CA LEU A 80 9.44 9.99 12.70
C LEU A 80 9.13 8.77 11.83
N ASN A 81 7.90 8.71 11.29
CA ASN A 81 7.50 7.66 10.36
C ASN A 81 8.36 7.66 9.10
N ASP A 82 8.58 8.84 8.51
CA ASP A 82 9.35 9.02 7.28
C ASP A 82 10.80 8.55 7.45
N LEU A 83 11.45 8.94 8.55
CA LEU A 83 12.79 8.44 8.91
C LEU A 83 12.77 6.93 9.09
N GLY A 84 11.81 6.38 9.84
CA GLY A 84 11.66 4.94 10.04
C GLY A 84 11.52 4.18 8.72
N TRP A 85 10.68 4.69 7.82
CA TRP A 85 10.48 4.10 6.50
C TRP A 85 11.75 4.11 5.63
N ILE A 86 12.49 5.23 5.61
CA ILE A 86 13.73 5.33 4.82
C ILE A 86 14.80 4.39 5.37
N TRP A 87 14.98 4.35 6.71
CA TRP A 87 15.93 3.45 7.34
C TRP A 87 15.57 1.98 7.15
N LEU A 88 14.28 1.65 7.12
CA LEU A 88 13.79 0.29 6.88
C LEU A 88 14.09 -0.21 5.45
N ASN A 89 13.95 0.68 4.48
CA ASN A 89 14.06 0.31 3.06
C ASN A 89 15.48 0.46 2.50
N GLY A 90 16.32 1.32 3.09
CA GLY A 90 17.71 1.50 2.66
C GLY A 90 17.87 1.96 1.20
N LYS A 91 16.86 2.64 0.64
CA LYS A 91 16.85 3.05 -0.78
C LYS A 91 17.76 4.24 -1.03
N TYR A 92 17.71 5.25 -0.17
CA TYR A 92 18.39 6.53 -0.35
C TYR A 92 19.72 6.60 0.38
N TRP A 93 19.78 5.94 1.54
CA TRP A 93 21.01 5.72 2.29
C TRP A 93 21.03 4.32 2.90
N ARG A 94 22.19 3.91 3.36
CA ARG A 94 22.37 2.58 3.95
C ARG A 94 21.36 2.37 5.07
N GLY A 95 20.54 1.34 4.95
CA GLY A 95 19.49 1.03 5.91
C GLY A 95 20.03 0.57 7.27
N ASP A 96 19.25 0.87 8.30
CA ASP A 96 19.37 0.32 9.64
C ASP A 96 17.96 -0.09 10.13
N THR A 97 17.68 -1.37 10.02
CA THR A 97 16.36 -1.94 10.31
C THR A 97 16.02 -1.93 11.80
N VAL A 98 17.03 -1.93 12.68
CA VAL A 98 16.84 -1.83 14.13
C VAL A 98 16.43 -0.41 14.49
N LEU A 99 17.18 0.60 14.01
CA LEU A 99 16.82 2.00 14.17
C LEU A 99 15.45 2.30 13.58
N ALA A 100 15.16 1.78 12.37
CA ALA A 100 13.85 1.89 11.73
C ALA A 100 12.72 1.40 12.63
N GLY A 101 12.85 0.20 13.21
CA GLY A 101 11.85 -0.35 14.11
C GLY A 101 11.64 0.48 15.36
N HIS A 102 12.68 1.11 15.92
CA HIS A 102 12.53 2.05 17.04
C HIS A 102 11.75 3.31 16.64
N LEU A 103 12.10 3.94 15.52
CA LEU A 103 11.44 5.15 15.03
C LEU A 103 9.98 4.90 14.67
N LEU A 104 9.70 3.78 13.98
CA LEU A 104 8.33 3.39 13.63
C LEU A 104 7.48 3.11 14.86
N ARG A 105 8.01 2.38 15.86
CA ARG A 105 7.29 2.16 17.13
C ARG A 105 6.99 3.48 17.86
N MET A 106 7.95 4.41 17.89
CA MET A 106 7.73 5.71 18.49
C MET A 106 6.64 6.52 17.77
N ALA A 107 6.61 6.49 16.43
CA ALA A 107 5.57 7.14 15.64
C ALA A 107 4.20 6.45 15.83
N ALA A 108 4.15 5.13 15.82
CA ALA A 108 2.95 4.33 15.99
C ALA A 108 2.27 4.57 17.36
N LEU A 109 3.05 4.61 18.44
CA LEU A 109 2.56 4.90 19.79
C LEU A 109 2.04 6.33 19.94
N GLN A 110 2.48 7.26 19.07
CA GLN A 110 1.94 8.61 18.99
C GLN A 110 0.75 8.73 18.00
N GLY A 111 0.19 7.60 17.56
CA GLY A 111 -1.04 7.54 16.78
C GLY A 111 -0.84 7.58 15.26
N ASN A 112 0.39 7.48 14.74
CA ASN A 112 0.62 7.46 13.30
C ASN A 112 0.19 6.11 12.69
N ALA A 113 -0.86 6.13 11.88
CA ALA A 113 -1.39 4.93 11.23
C ALA A 113 -0.42 4.31 10.21
N ALA A 114 0.33 5.14 9.47
CA ALA A 114 1.31 4.66 8.50
C ALA A 114 2.49 3.96 9.18
N ALA A 115 2.86 4.39 10.40
CA ALA A 115 3.91 3.72 11.16
C ALA A 115 3.49 2.32 11.62
N TRP A 116 2.23 2.13 12.00
CA TRP A 116 1.67 0.79 12.26
C TRP A 116 1.74 -0.09 11.02
N PHE A 117 1.37 0.44 9.85
CA PHE A 117 1.46 -0.27 8.59
C PHE A 117 2.91 -0.68 8.26
N ASN A 118 3.86 0.24 8.41
CA ASN A 118 5.28 -0.01 8.17
C ASN A 118 5.86 -1.07 9.12
N LEU A 119 5.41 -1.11 10.39
CA LEU A 119 5.75 -2.20 11.32
C LEU A 119 5.18 -3.55 10.85
N GLY A 120 3.96 -3.55 10.34
CA GLY A 120 3.37 -4.74 9.69
C GLY A 120 4.24 -5.25 8.55
N GLN A 121 4.66 -4.37 7.65
CA GLN A 121 5.58 -4.72 6.56
C GLN A 121 6.94 -5.20 7.06
N GLN A 122 7.46 -4.62 8.14
CA GLN A 122 8.73 -5.06 8.75
C GLN A 122 8.67 -6.52 9.15
N HIS A 123 7.58 -6.93 9.82
CA HIS A 123 7.37 -8.31 10.26
C HIS A 123 6.99 -9.25 9.11
N TYR A 124 6.18 -8.79 8.15
CA TYR A 124 5.82 -9.58 6.98
C TYR A 124 7.04 -10.00 6.16
N PHE A 125 7.97 -9.06 5.92
CA PHE A 125 9.19 -9.31 5.12
C PHE A 125 10.41 -9.72 5.94
N GLY A 126 10.33 -9.79 7.27
CA GLY A 126 11.46 -10.13 8.13
C GLY A 126 12.59 -9.10 8.07
N LYS A 127 12.31 -7.80 7.89
CA LYS A 127 13.33 -6.76 7.77
C LYS A 127 13.96 -6.42 9.12
N GLY A 128 15.06 -7.10 9.46
CA GLY A 128 15.79 -6.93 10.73
C GLY A 128 15.05 -7.43 11.97
N VAL A 129 13.99 -8.18 11.75
CA VAL A 129 13.21 -8.92 12.74
C VAL A 129 12.91 -10.30 12.16
N GLU A 130 12.57 -11.25 13.00
CA GLU A 130 12.02 -12.52 12.55
C GLU A 130 10.69 -12.29 11.80
N VAL A 131 10.49 -13.05 10.72
CA VAL A 131 9.20 -13.05 10.00
C VAL A 131 8.11 -13.48 10.97
N SER A 132 7.03 -12.73 11.03
CA SER A 132 5.87 -13.05 11.85
C SER A 132 4.61 -12.50 11.20
N TYR A 133 3.84 -13.39 10.59
CA TYR A 133 2.57 -13.04 9.94
C TYR A 133 1.50 -12.68 10.98
N THR A 134 1.57 -13.30 12.15
CA THR A 134 0.72 -12.96 13.29
C THR A 134 0.92 -11.50 13.72
N ASN A 135 2.19 -11.08 13.91
CA ASN A 135 2.50 -9.69 14.25
C ASN A 135 2.18 -8.74 13.09
N ALA A 136 2.43 -9.15 11.84
CA ALA A 136 2.08 -8.35 10.67
C ALA A 136 0.57 -8.08 10.61
N ALA A 137 -0.27 -9.11 10.79
CA ALA A 137 -1.72 -8.96 10.83
C ALA A 137 -2.18 -8.02 11.95
N GLU A 138 -1.60 -8.13 13.15
CA GLU A 138 -1.93 -7.26 14.28
C GLU A 138 -1.59 -5.80 13.97
N TYR A 139 -0.40 -5.53 13.44
CA TYR A 139 0.00 -4.19 13.07
C TYR A 139 -0.82 -3.60 11.93
N TYR A 140 -1.20 -4.39 10.92
CA TYR A 140 -2.10 -3.94 9.85
C TYR A 140 -3.51 -3.63 10.38
N ARG A 141 -4.05 -4.41 11.34
CA ARG A 141 -5.32 -4.08 12.01
C ARG A 141 -5.23 -2.75 12.74
N HIS A 142 -4.16 -2.53 13.50
CA HIS A 142 -3.94 -1.25 14.17
C HIS A 142 -3.84 -0.07 13.20
N ALA A 143 -3.21 -0.27 12.04
CA ALA A 143 -3.14 0.74 10.99
C ALA A 143 -4.53 1.06 10.44
N PHE A 144 -5.32 0.03 10.12
CA PHE A 144 -6.67 0.18 9.58
C PHE A 144 -7.62 0.89 10.55
N GLU A 145 -7.60 0.52 11.83
CA GLU A 145 -8.41 1.13 12.88
C GLU A 145 -8.12 2.63 13.04
N ARG A 146 -6.87 3.04 12.76
CA ARG A 146 -6.43 4.44 12.82
C ARG A 146 -6.56 5.21 11.51
N GLY A 147 -7.30 4.64 10.54
CA GLY A 147 -7.65 5.31 9.30
C GLY A 147 -6.73 5.00 8.11
N MET A 148 -5.74 4.12 8.25
CA MET A 148 -4.97 3.62 7.11
C MET A 148 -5.78 2.56 6.35
N VAL A 149 -6.78 3.00 5.57
CA VAL A 149 -7.73 2.09 4.89
C VAL A 149 -7.05 1.07 3.99
N HIS A 150 -5.89 1.41 3.44
CA HIS A 150 -5.08 0.55 2.60
C HIS A 150 -4.57 -0.72 3.32
N ALA A 151 -4.49 -0.68 4.65
CA ALA A 151 -4.10 -1.85 5.44
C ALA A 151 -5.10 -3.02 5.32
N ALA A 152 -6.35 -2.74 4.91
CA ALA A 152 -7.33 -3.78 4.64
C ALA A 152 -6.94 -4.66 3.46
N ALA A 153 -6.37 -4.08 2.39
CA ALA A 153 -5.87 -4.85 1.26
C ALA A 153 -4.70 -5.76 1.69
N ALA A 154 -3.77 -5.23 2.50
CA ALA A 154 -2.65 -6.03 3.01
C ALA A 154 -3.11 -7.18 3.93
N LEU A 155 -4.17 -6.98 4.70
CA LEU A 155 -4.78 -8.06 5.50
C LEU A 155 -5.48 -9.09 4.62
N GLY A 156 -6.22 -8.65 3.60
CA GLY A 156 -6.84 -9.56 2.64
C GLY A 156 -5.80 -10.45 1.97
N ASP A 157 -4.73 -9.86 1.43
CA ASP A 157 -3.62 -10.58 0.81
C ASP A 157 -2.99 -11.59 1.78
N LEU A 158 -2.72 -11.16 3.01
CA LEU A 158 -2.12 -12.02 4.03
C LEU A 158 -2.96 -13.26 4.35
N TYR A 159 -4.29 -13.12 4.38
CA TYR A 159 -5.19 -14.25 4.63
C TYR A 159 -5.43 -15.14 3.40
N GLU A 160 -5.08 -14.68 2.20
CA GLU A 160 -5.13 -15.50 0.97
C GLU A 160 -3.87 -16.34 0.75
N GLU A 161 -2.74 -15.96 1.35
CA GLU A 161 -1.46 -16.61 1.15
C GLU A 161 -1.21 -17.74 2.17
N GLU A 162 -0.83 -18.91 1.67
CA GLU A 162 -0.26 -19.97 2.50
C GLU A 162 1.23 -19.68 2.70
N VAL A 163 1.60 -19.32 3.91
CA VAL A 163 2.98 -18.97 4.25
C VAL A 163 3.46 -19.69 5.50
N CYS A 164 4.74 -20.02 5.55
CA CYS A 164 5.36 -20.68 6.69
C CYS A 164 5.97 -19.64 7.64
N GLU A 165 5.66 -19.75 8.93
CA GLU A 165 6.24 -18.97 10.02
C GLU A 165 7.04 -19.91 10.93
N GLY A 166 8.32 -20.09 10.66
CA GLY A 166 9.14 -21.12 11.31
C GLY A 166 8.57 -22.53 11.08
N ASP A 167 8.23 -23.22 12.17
CA ASP A 167 7.58 -24.54 12.13
C ASP A 167 6.04 -24.45 12.06
N GLN A 168 5.47 -23.25 12.08
CA GLN A 168 4.02 -23.01 11.97
C GLN A 168 3.66 -22.57 10.56
N VAL A 169 2.51 -23.05 10.08
CA VAL A 169 1.94 -22.61 8.82
C VAL A 169 0.87 -21.57 9.13
N TRP A 170 1.02 -20.37 8.55
CA TRP A 170 -0.07 -19.40 8.54
C TRP A 170 -1.18 -19.95 7.68
N GLN A 171 -2.34 -20.16 8.28
CA GLN A 171 -3.45 -20.82 7.59
C GLN A 171 -4.18 -19.82 6.69
N VAL A 172 -4.42 -20.24 5.47
CA VAL A 172 -5.30 -19.51 4.53
C VAL A 172 -6.71 -19.46 5.12
N ASP A 173 -7.27 -18.27 5.15
CA ASP A 173 -8.67 -18.04 5.50
C ASP A 173 -9.29 -17.09 4.47
N LEU A 174 -9.83 -17.70 3.40
CA LEU A 174 -10.38 -16.98 2.26
C LEU A 174 -11.64 -16.16 2.63
N LEU A 175 -12.37 -16.60 3.65
CA LEU A 175 -13.52 -15.86 4.14
C LEU A 175 -13.09 -14.61 4.94
N GLU A 176 -12.09 -14.74 5.80
CA GLU A 176 -11.52 -13.58 6.53
C GLU A 176 -10.86 -12.61 5.55
N ALA A 177 -10.15 -13.11 4.52
CA ALA A 177 -9.60 -12.30 3.44
C ALA A 177 -10.69 -11.45 2.77
N TYR A 178 -11.78 -12.08 2.33
CA TYR A 178 -12.92 -11.38 1.75
C TYR A 178 -13.51 -10.34 2.71
N GLN A 179 -13.64 -10.65 4.00
CA GLN A 179 -14.14 -9.70 5.00
C GLN A 179 -13.25 -8.46 5.12
N TRP A 180 -11.93 -8.62 5.03
CA TRP A 180 -11.01 -7.49 5.05
C TRP A 180 -11.11 -6.65 3.77
N PHE A 181 -11.18 -7.28 2.59
CA PHE A 181 -11.44 -6.55 1.36
C PHE A 181 -12.77 -5.79 1.43
N LEU A 182 -13.83 -6.41 1.96
CA LEU A 182 -15.13 -5.74 2.10
C LEU A 182 -15.07 -4.53 3.04
N ARG A 183 -14.40 -4.66 4.19
CA ARG A 183 -14.18 -3.52 5.11
C ARG A 183 -13.40 -2.39 4.45
N GLY A 184 -12.38 -2.72 3.65
CA GLY A 184 -11.61 -1.74 2.89
C GLY A 184 -12.42 -1.06 1.81
N ALA A 185 -13.20 -1.82 1.03
CA ALA A 185 -14.07 -1.32 -0.02
C ALA A 185 -15.14 -0.35 0.52
N GLN A 186 -15.75 -0.68 1.66
CA GLN A 186 -16.73 0.16 2.35
C GLN A 186 -16.13 1.49 2.83
N ARG A 187 -14.85 1.51 3.18
CA ARG A 187 -14.12 2.73 3.55
C ARG A 187 -13.48 3.45 2.36
N GLY A 188 -13.74 2.97 1.14
CA GLY A 188 -13.34 3.65 -0.09
C GLY A 188 -11.97 3.23 -0.64
N GLU A 189 -11.38 2.15 -0.11
CA GLU A 189 -10.12 1.62 -0.65
C GLU A 189 -10.37 1.03 -2.04
N THR A 190 -9.65 1.56 -3.01
CA THR A 190 -9.91 1.35 -4.43
C THR A 190 -9.63 -0.10 -4.87
N ARG A 191 -8.52 -0.66 -4.44
CA ARG A 191 -8.16 -2.05 -4.74
C ARG A 191 -9.15 -3.01 -4.10
N CYS A 192 -9.54 -2.75 -2.85
CA CYS A 192 -10.53 -3.58 -2.16
C CYS A 192 -11.90 -3.59 -2.86
N ARG A 193 -12.30 -2.46 -3.47
CA ARG A 193 -13.52 -2.42 -4.30
C ARG A 193 -13.44 -3.37 -5.48
N PHE A 194 -12.30 -3.39 -6.16
CA PHE A 194 -12.03 -4.33 -7.25
C PHE A 194 -12.08 -5.78 -6.75
N GLU A 195 -11.36 -6.10 -5.67
CA GLU A 195 -11.28 -7.45 -5.11
C GLU A 195 -12.65 -7.99 -4.67
N VAL A 196 -13.48 -7.16 -4.04
CA VAL A 196 -14.85 -7.52 -3.66
C VAL A 196 -15.73 -7.72 -4.90
N GLY A 197 -15.66 -6.79 -5.85
CA GLY A 197 -16.45 -6.86 -7.08
C GLY A 197 -16.15 -8.09 -7.90
N TYR A 198 -14.87 -8.40 -8.07
CA TYR A 198 -14.39 -9.57 -8.79
C TYR A 198 -14.87 -10.88 -8.16
N ARG A 199 -14.73 -11.02 -6.83
CA ARG A 199 -15.16 -12.23 -6.11
C ARG A 199 -16.66 -12.44 -6.15
N LEU A 200 -17.45 -11.39 -6.01
CA LEU A 200 -18.91 -11.47 -6.10
C LEU A 200 -19.38 -11.78 -7.53
N LEU A 201 -18.72 -11.22 -8.54
CA LEU A 201 -19.09 -11.47 -9.94
C LEU A 201 -18.86 -12.95 -10.33
N HIS A 202 -17.73 -13.51 -9.87
CA HIS A 202 -17.29 -14.86 -10.24
C HIS A 202 -17.63 -15.94 -9.19
N GLY A 203 -18.22 -15.59 -8.05
CA GLY A 203 -18.54 -16.53 -6.98
C GLY A 203 -17.30 -17.16 -6.33
N LEU A 204 -16.21 -16.38 -6.17
CA LEU A 204 -14.98 -16.87 -5.58
C LEU A 204 -15.01 -16.66 -4.06
N TYR A 205 -14.98 -17.77 -3.32
CA TYR A 205 -14.99 -17.83 -1.85
C TYR A 205 -16.27 -17.31 -1.18
N VAL A 206 -17.18 -16.72 -1.96
CA VAL A 206 -18.49 -16.24 -1.54
C VAL A 206 -19.54 -16.62 -2.60
N GLU A 207 -20.79 -16.63 -2.20
CA GLU A 207 -21.88 -16.84 -3.16
C GLU A 207 -21.88 -15.72 -4.21
N ALA A 208 -22.08 -16.10 -5.47
CA ALA A 208 -22.10 -15.15 -6.56
C ALA A 208 -23.27 -14.16 -6.42
N ASP A 209 -22.96 -12.87 -6.48
CA ASP A 209 -23.96 -11.81 -6.59
C ASP A 209 -23.52 -10.86 -7.71
N THR A 210 -23.97 -11.13 -8.92
CA THR A 210 -23.64 -10.35 -10.11
C THR A 210 -23.98 -8.88 -9.94
N LYS A 211 -25.10 -8.55 -9.31
CA LYS A 211 -25.54 -7.15 -9.13
C LYS A 211 -24.59 -6.39 -8.20
N ALA A 212 -24.27 -6.96 -7.06
CA ALA A 212 -23.31 -6.37 -6.13
C ALA A 212 -21.88 -6.36 -6.71
N GLY A 213 -21.49 -7.42 -7.43
CA GLY A 213 -20.20 -7.49 -8.11
C GLY A 213 -20.00 -6.35 -9.11
N LEU A 214 -20.96 -6.14 -9.99
CA LEU A 214 -20.95 -5.04 -10.97
C LEU A 214 -20.91 -3.67 -10.29
N TYR A 215 -21.69 -3.47 -9.23
CA TYR A 215 -21.66 -2.21 -8.46
C TYR A 215 -20.26 -1.87 -7.93
N TRP A 216 -19.57 -2.85 -7.31
CA TRP A 216 -18.24 -2.61 -6.79
C TRP A 216 -17.19 -2.42 -7.88
N LEU A 217 -17.30 -3.15 -9.01
CA LEU A 217 -16.42 -2.98 -10.16
C LEU A 217 -16.59 -1.60 -10.81
N GLU A 218 -17.83 -1.12 -10.97
CA GLU A 218 -18.10 0.23 -11.47
C GLU A 218 -17.48 1.31 -10.58
N LEU A 219 -17.59 1.17 -9.25
CA LEU A 219 -16.93 2.08 -8.31
C LEU A 219 -15.39 2.02 -8.41
N ALA A 220 -14.83 0.84 -8.62
CA ALA A 220 -13.38 0.69 -8.80
C ALA A 220 -12.92 1.32 -10.12
N ALA A 221 -13.61 1.06 -11.22
CA ALA A 221 -13.31 1.63 -12.54
C ALA A 221 -13.42 3.16 -12.55
N ALA A 222 -14.42 3.72 -11.86
CA ALA A 222 -14.59 5.16 -11.70
C ALA A 222 -13.42 5.83 -10.96
N THR A 223 -12.69 5.08 -10.13
CA THR A 223 -11.48 5.55 -9.42
C THR A 223 -10.19 5.23 -10.15
N GLY A 224 -10.25 4.70 -11.38
CA GLY A 224 -9.08 4.49 -12.23
C GLY A 224 -8.50 3.08 -12.18
N VAL A 225 -9.22 2.09 -11.69
CA VAL A 225 -8.77 0.68 -11.75
C VAL A 225 -9.05 0.12 -13.13
N MET A 226 -8.00 -0.01 -13.93
CA MET A 226 -8.08 -0.51 -15.31
C MET A 226 -8.67 -1.91 -15.38
N GLN A 227 -8.26 -2.82 -14.49
CA GLN A 227 -8.74 -4.19 -14.41
C GLN A 227 -10.26 -4.27 -14.16
N ALA A 228 -10.81 -3.33 -13.39
CA ALA A 228 -12.25 -3.27 -13.19
C ALA A 228 -13.02 -2.90 -14.47
N ALA A 229 -12.47 -1.99 -15.27
CA ALA A 229 -13.05 -1.65 -16.58
C ALA A 229 -12.94 -2.81 -17.57
N GLU A 230 -11.85 -3.57 -17.53
CA GLU A 230 -11.66 -4.80 -18.31
C GLU A 230 -12.70 -5.86 -17.95
N GLU A 231 -12.89 -6.15 -16.66
CA GLU A 231 -13.89 -7.12 -16.19
C GLU A 231 -15.32 -6.72 -16.57
N LEU A 232 -15.65 -5.44 -16.45
CA LEU A 232 -16.95 -4.92 -16.89
C LEU A 232 -17.13 -5.07 -18.41
N ALA A 233 -16.11 -4.77 -19.22
CA ALA A 233 -16.17 -4.98 -20.65
C ALA A 233 -16.38 -6.46 -21.00
N VAL A 234 -15.62 -7.37 -20.39
CA VAL A 234 -15.79 -8.81 -20.58
C VAL A 234 -17.21 -9.26 -20.21
N HIS A 235 -17.73 -8.83 -19.06
CA HIS A 235 -19.09 -9.19 -18.62
C HIS A 235 -20.15 -8.72 -19.62
N PHE A 236 -20.08 -7.48 -20.12
CA PHE A 236 -21.08 -6.92 -21.01
C PHE A 236 -20.93 -7.33 -22.47
N SER A 237 -19.83 -7.95 -22.87
CA SER A 237 -19.57 -8.36 -24.27
C SER A 237 -20.66 -9.27 -24.86
N SER A 238 -21.31 -10.08 -24.02
CA SER A 238 -22.34 -11.03 -24.45
C SER A 238 -23.78 -10.58 -24.20
N CYS A 239 -24.02 -9.50 -23.44
CA CYS A 239 -25.37 -9.15 -22.98
C CYS A 239 -25.77 -7.68 -23.18
N ASP A 240 -24.82 -6.74 -23.31
CA ASP A 240 -25.10 -5.30 -23.49
C ASP A 240 -24.00 -4.63 -24.32
N ALA A 241 -24.23 -4.53 -25.63
CA ALA A 241 -23.25 -3.96 -26.56
C ALA A 241 -22.89 -2.49 -26.24
N ALA A 242 -23.83 -1.68 -25.74
CA ALA A 242 -23.57 -0.27 -25.44
C ALA A 242 -22.65 -0.13 -24.21
N ARG A 243 -22.93 -0.88 -23.15
CA ARG A 243 -22.07 -0.91 -21.95
C ARG A 243 -20.71 -1.53 -22.24
N TYR A 244 -20.67 -2.60 -23.04
CA TYR A 244 -19.43 -3.20 -23.51
C TYR A 244 -18.51 -2.17 -24.17
N LEU A 245 -19.02 -1.46 -25.20
CA LEU A 245 -18.23 -0.46 -25.92
C LEU A 245 -17.72 0.64 -24.99
N GLY A 246 -18.58 1.11 -24.07
CA GLY A 246 -18.20 2.14 -23.11
C GLY A 246 -17.04 1.71 -22.20
N TRP A 247 -17.15 0.53 -21.58
CA TRP A 247 -16.12 0.02 -20.67
C TRP A 247 -14.84 -0.37 -21.40
N ARG A 248 -14.95 -0.99 -22.59
CA ARG A 248 -13.80 -1.31 -23.44
C ARG A 248 -13.01 -0.04 -23.80
N ASP A 249 -13.67 1.01 -24.27
CA ASP A 249 -13.01 2.24 -24.67
C ASP A 249 -12.42 2.98 -23.45
N GLN A 250 -13.05 2.90 -22.28
CA GLN A 250 -12.49 3.42 -21.02
C GLN A 250 -11.21 2.63 -20.62
N ALA A 251 -11.23 1.30 -20.69
CA ALA A 251 -10.06 0.49 -20.41
C ALA A 251 -8.90 0.80 -21.39
N ILE A 252 -9.19 1.03 -22.67
CA ILE A 252 -8.20 1.47 -23.68
C ILE A 252 -7.56 2.81 -23.27
N GLN A 253 -8.37 3.78 -22.85
CA GLN A 253 -7.87 5.08 -22.39
C GLN A 253 -6.96 4.95 -21.15
N MET A 254 -7.20 3.94 -20.32
CA MET A 254 -6.34 3.60 -19.18
C MET A 254 -5.09 2.81 -19.55
N GLY A 255 -4.94 2.40 -20.84
CA GLY A 255 -3.78 1.69 -21.36
C GLY A 255 -3.93 0.16 -21.39
N SER A 256 -5.15 -0.38 -21.36
CA SER A 256 -5.40 -1.82 -21.43
C SER A 256 -5.03 -2.39 -22.80
N THR A 257 -4.14 -3.38 -22.80
CA THR A 257 -3.81 -4.17 -24.00
C THR A 257 -4.90 -5.20 -24.32
N LEU A 258 -5.56 -5.74 -23.29
CA LEU A 258 -6.69 -6.66 -23.45
C LEU A 258 -7.84 -5.97 -24.18
N ALA A 259 -8.25 -4.80 -23.75
CA ALA A 259 -9.32 -4.04 -24.38
C ALA A 259 -8.98 -3.59 -25.83
N LEU A 260 -7.70 -3.33 -26.12
CA LEU A 260 -7.24 -3.10 -27.49
C LEU A 260 -7.41 -4.37 -28.36
N THR A 261 -7.08 -5.55 -27.86
CA THR A 261 -7.28 -6.82 -28.56
C THR A 261 -8.76 -7.04 -28.84
N MET A 262 -9.64 -6.87 -27.84
CA MET A 262 -11.10 -6.97 -28.01
C MET A 262 -11.60 -6.04 -29.12
N LYS A 263 -11.11 -4.81 -29.17
CA LYS A 263 -11.48 -3.86 -30.23
C LYS A 263 -11.05 -4.30 -31.63
N LEU A 264 -9.89 -4.93 -31.75
CA LEU A 264 -9.41 -5.46 -33.03
C LEU A 264 -10.23 -6.68 -33.46
N GLU A 265 -10.61 -7.55 -32.53
CA GLU A 265 -11.47 -8.70 -32.80
C GLU A 265 -12.86 -8.27 -33.26
N ASP A 266 -13.46 -7.24 -32.66
CA ASP A 266 -14.74 -6.67 -33.10
C ASP A 266 -14.71 -6.14 -34.56
N GLN A 267 -13.53 -5.73 -35.06
CA GLN A 267 -13.37 -5.25 -36.44
C GLN A 267 -13.21 -6.39 -37.45
N ILE A 268 -12.84 -7.58 -37.01
CA ILE A 268 -12.58 -8.75 -37.84
C ILE A 268 -13.83 -9.61 -37.97
N GLN A 269 -14.74 -9.57 -37.00
CA GLN A 269 -16.02 -10.29 -37.03
C GLN A 269 -17.12 -9.28 -37.42
N PRO A 270 -17.60 -9.30 -38.67
CA PRO A 270 -18.69 -8.42 -39.11
C PRO A 270 -20.05 -8.85 -38.57
#